data_4f2d73304d3ca85744ae5bb8bba4e523
#
_entry.id   4f2d73304d3ca85744ae5bb8bba4e523
#
_cell.length_a   1.000
_cell.length_b   1.000
_cell.length_c   1.000
_cell.angle_alpha   90.00
_cell.angle_beta   90.00
_cell.angle_gamma   90.00
#
_symmetry.space_group_name_H-M   'P 1'
#
loop_
_entity.id
_entity.type
_entity.pdbx_description
1 polymer ?
#
loop_
_entity_poly.entity_id
_entity_poly.type
_entity_poly.pdbx_seq_one_letter_code
_entity_poly.pdbx_strand_id
1 'polypeptide(L)'
;GSTIPLVLSLLLIQLGDAIGIGTMLATRISFLLTAGWWLVFTLPMLRHVHQKHGIDPERNIVLHTLRNVKDTCCMILKNKSVVFFIIAYFFYIDGVGTIIHMATVFGDSCGLGSMDMMVVLLVVQIVAFPFAILYGKLAEKFGSRTMILTGIATYIVVCFVAFRLSTLRDFLILAVLVGTAQGGIQ
;
A
#
# COMPACT_ATOMS: atom_id res chain seq x y z
N GLY A 1 -1.78 0.72 9.97
CA GLY A 1 -3.15 0.90 10.45
C GLY A 1 -4.22 0.06 9.76
N SER A 2 -4.02 -0.44 8.52
CA SER A 2 -5.04 -1.18 7.75
C SER A 2 -5.24 -2.65 8.19
N THR A 3 -4.30 -3.21 8.93
CA THR A 3 -4.33 -4.63 9.35
C THR A 3 -5.51 -4.94 10.28
N ILE A 4 -5.82 -4.04 11.21
CA ILE A 4 -6.91 -4.25 12.18
C ILE A 4 -8.28 -4.32 11.49
N PRO A 5 -8.70 -3.31 10.67
CA PRO A 5 -9.96 -3.42 9.95
C PRO A 5 -10.00 -4.59 8.96
N LEU A 6 -8.85 -4.99 8.37
CA LEU A 6 -8.78 -6.17 7.52
C LEU A 6 -9.09 -7.46 8.31
N VAL A 7 -8.47 -7.65 9.48
CA VAL A 7 -8.72 -8.81 10.35
C VAL A 7 -10.17 -8.84 10.81
N LEU A 8 -10.71 -7.70 11.25
CA LEU A 8 -12.11 -7.59 11.67
C LEU A 8 -13.08 -7.91 10.54
N SER A 9 -12.80 -7.44 9.32
CA SER A 9 -13.60 -7.73 8.13
C SER A 9 -13.56 -9.22 7.76
N LEU A 10 -12.38 -9.84 7.84
CA LEU A 10 -12.21 -11.28 7.63
C LEU A 10 -13.02 -12.11 8.62
N LEU A 11 -12.90 -11.79 9.92
CA LEU A 11 -13.65 -12.47 10.98
C LEU A 11 -15.16 -12.29 10.79
N LEU A 12 -15.59 -11.09 10.39
CA LEU A 12 -17.00 -10.80 10.14
C LEU A 12 -17.56 -11.61 8.97
N ILE A 13 -16.79 -11.78 7.89
CA ILE A 13 -17.20 -12.56 6.73
C ILE A 13 -17.27 -14.05 7.08
N GLN A 14 -16.28 -14.57 7.82
CA GLN A 14 -16.28 -15.98 8.25
C GLN A 14 -17.39 -16.29 9.26
N LEU A 15 -17.56 -15.44 10.28
CA LEU A 15 -18.61 -15.60 11.28
C LEU A 15 -20.01 -15.32 10.70
N GLY A 16 -20.10 -14.46 9.68
CA GLY A 16 -21.34 -14.13 9.00
C GLY A 16 -22.02 -15.36 8.39
N ASP A 17 -21.24 -16.26 7.80
CA ASP A 17 -21.76 -17.54 7.29
C ASP A 17 -22.23 -18.47 8.44
N ALA A 18 -21.51 -18.48 9.56
CA ALA A 18 -21.86 -19.30 10.73
C ALA A 18 -23.12 -18.78 11.47
N ILE A 19 -23.37 -17.45 11.41
CA ILE A 19 -24.52 -16.79 12.06
C ILE A 19 -25.73 -16.66 11.13
N GLY A 20 -25.60 -17.07 9.85
CA GLY A 20 -26.69 -17.03 8.87
C GLY A 20 -26.98 -15.65 8.27
N ILE A 21 -26.07 -14.70 8.41
CA ILE A 21 -26.21 -13.33 7.88
C ILE A 21 -25.96 -13.27 6.36
N GLY A 22 -25.33 -14.30 5.79
CA GLY A 22 -24.94 -14.37 4.40
C GLY A 22 -23.73 -13.52 4.06
N THR A 23 -22.86 -14.02 3.17
CA THR A 23 -21.59 -13.37 2.78
C THR A 23 -21.76 -11.98 2.22
N MET A 24 -22.84 -11.70 1.48
CA MET A 24 -23.09 -10.38 0.88
C MET A 24 -23.36 -9.30 1.93
N LEU A 25 -24.15 -9.62 2.97
CA LEU A 25 -24.45 -8.65 4.04
C LEU A 25 -23.23 -8.43 4.93
N ALA A 26 -22.48 -9.51 5.26
CA ALA A 26 -21.22 -9.42 5.99
C ALA A 26 -20.20 -8.52 5.27
N THR A 27 -20.09 -8.62 3.95
CA THR A 27 -19.22 -7.77 3.13
C THR A 27 -19.66 -6.31 3.20
N ARG A 28 -20.97 -6.02 3.10
CA ARG A 28 -21.49 -4.64 3.23
C ARG A 28 -21.19 -4.05 4.60
N ILE A 29 -21.33 -4.82 5.67
CA ILE A 29 -21.02 -4.38 7.02
C ILE A 29 -19.51 -4.13 7.16
N SER A 30 -18.65 -4.91 6.52
CA SER A 30 -17.20 -4.71 6.50
C SER A 30 -16.80 -3.37 5.88
N PHE A 31 -17.50 -2.91 4.84
CA PHE A 31 -17.28 -1.57 4.29
C PHE A 31 -17.66 -0.48 5.28
N LEU A 32 -18.80 -0.62 5.96
CA LEU A 32 -19.22 0.34 7.00
C LEU A 32 -18.25 0.36 8.19
N LEU A 33 -17.75 -0.80 8.60
CA LEU A 33 -16.73 -0.91 9.65
C LEU A 33 -15.44 -0.18 9.25
N THR A 34 -14.99 -0.36 8.02
CA THR A 34 -13.80 0.33 7.50
C THR A 34 -14.03 1.84 7.43
N ALA A 35 -15.19 2.28 6.96
CA ALA A 35 -15.56 3.70 6.93
C ALA A 35 -15.61 4.31 8.35
N GLY A 36 -16.22 3.61 9.31
CA GLY A 36 -16.24 4.00 10.71
C GLY A 36 -14.84 4.09 11.33
N TRP A 37 -13.97 3.12 11.01
CA TRP A 37 -12.56 3.13 11.43
C TRP A 37 -11.85 4.39 10.95
N TRP A 38 -11.98 4.72 9.67
CA TRP A 38 -11.40 5.94 9.11
C TRP A 38 -11.95 7.20 9.78
N LEU A 39 -13.24 7.26 9.99
CA LEU A 39 -13.90 8.40 10.63
C LEU A 39 -13.40 8.63 12.07
N VAL A 40 -13.30 7.56 12.86
CA VAL A 40 -12.81 7.62 14.25
C VAL A 40 -11.40 8.17 14.32
N PHE A 41 -10.50 7.79 13.42
CA PHE A 41 -9.12 8.28 13.42
C PHE A 41 -8.95 9.63 12.72
N THR A 42 -9.86 10.01 11.83
CA THR A 42 -9.84 11.32 11.17
C THR A 42 -10.34 12.44 12.10
N LEU A 43 -11.34 12.17 12.94
CA LEU A 43 -11.90 13.19 13.84
C LEU A 43 -10.87 13.80 14.81
N PRO A 44 -10.03 13.03 15.52
CA PRO A 44 -8.98 13.60 16.36
C PRO A 44 -7.96 14.42 15.55
N MET A 45 -7.62 13.98 14.33
CA MET A 45 -6.73 14.72 13.45
C MET A 45 -7.31 16.10 13.11
N LEU A 46 -8.58 16.16 12.70
CA LEU A 46 -9.25 17.42 12.38
C LEU A 46 -9.38 18.36 13.59
N ARG A 47 -9.51 17.81 14.81
CA ARG A 47 -9.64 18.61 16.02
C ARG A 47 -8.33 19.14 16.60
N HIS A 48 -7.25 18.38 16.47
CA HIS A 48 -5.98 18.69 17.14
C HIS A 48 -4.89 19.20 16.19
N VAL A 49 -5.00 18.93 14.88
CA VAL A 49 -4.01 19.38 13.91
C VAL A 49 -4.45 20.71 13.31
N HIS A 50 -3.87 21.80 13.81
CA HIS A 50 -4.05 23.13 13.23
C HIS A 50 -2.86 23.47 12.34
N GLN A 51 -3.14 23.99 11.17
CA GLN A 51 -2.10 24.43 10.23
C GLN A 51 -1.40 25.67 10.81
N LYS A 52 -0.15 25.51 11.27
CA LYS A 52 0.64 26.58 11.87
C LYS A 52 1.21 27.57 10.85
N HIS A 53 1.38 27.15 9.60
CA HIS A 53 1.93 27.95 8.52
C HIS A 53 0.93 27.89 7.35
N GLY A 54 -0.13 28.65 7.46
CA GLY A 54 -1.08 28.88 6.37
C GLY A 54 -0.61 30.10 5.56
N ILE A 55 -0.71 30.03 4.25
CA ILE A 55 -0.62 31.20 3.39
C ILE A 55 -1.97 31.90 3.46
N ASP A 56 -1.98 33.21 3.69
CA ASP A 56 -3.21 33.98 3.73
C ASP A 56 -4.04 33.76 2.46
N PRO A 57 -5.36 33.57 2.57
CA PRO A 57 -6.20 33.28 1.42
C PRO A 57 -6.24 34.48 0.49
N GLU A 58 -5.49 34.42 -0.61
CA GLU A 58 -5.59 35.39 -1.69
C GLU A 58 -6.94 35.29 -2.40
N ARG A 59 -7.42 36.44 -2.89
CA ARG A 59 -8.76 36.60 -3.51
C ARG A 59 -9.02 35.69 -4.73
N ASN A 60 -7.98 35.09 -5.32
CA ASN A 60 -8.04 34.17 -6.46
C ASN A 60 -7.26 32.90 -6.21
N ILE A 61 -7.66 32.11 -5.19
CA ILE A 61 -6.99 30.88 -4.74
C ILE A 61 -6.74 29.90 -5.91
N VAL A 62 -7.72 29.70 -6.78
CA VAL A 62 -7.61 28.74 -7.90
C VAL A 62 -6.56 29.17 -8.92
N LEU A 63 -6.54 30.45 -9.31
CA LEU A 63 -5.59 30.95 -10.28
C LEU A 63 -4.17 30.96 -9.73
N HIS A 64 -4.01 31.33 -8.47
CA HIS A 64 -2.72 31.31 -7.77
C HIS A 64 -2.20 29.87 -7.61
N THR A 65 -3.07 28.92 -7.26
CA THR A 65 -2.70 27.50 -7.18
C THR A 65 -2.25 26.95 -8.53
N LEU A 66 -2.99 27.24 -9.62
CA LEU A 66 -2.61 26.81 -10.96
C LEU A 66 -1.27 27.43 -11.41
N ARG A 67 -1.03 28.68 -11.07
CA ARG A 67 0.24 29.36 -11.36
C ARG A 67 1.39 28.71 -10.58
N ASN A 68 1.22 28.45 -9.30
CA ASN A 68 2.21 27.77 -8.47
C ASN A 68 2.51 26.35 -8.97
N VAL A 69 1.49 25.59 -9.37
CA VAL A 69 1.67 24.26 -9.97
C VAL A 69 2.48 24.38 -11.27
N LYS A 70 2.14 25.33 -12.14
CA LYS A 70 2.88 25.58 -13.38
C LYS A 70 4.35 25.95 -13.11
N ASP A 71 4.59 26.87 -12.18
CA ASP A 71 5.94 27.32 -11.83
C ASP A 71 6.77 26.17 -11.22
N THR A 72 6.15 25.36 -10.37
CA THR A 72 6.76 24.13 -9.81
C THR A 72 7.08 23.13 -10.92
N CYS A 73 6.16 22.88 -11.85
CA CYS A 73 6.42 22.00 -13.00
C CYS A 73 7.57 22.54 -13.86
N CYS A 74 7.62 23.84 -14.14
CA CYS A 74 8.71 24.45 -14.88
C CYS A 74 10.05 24.31 -14.15
N MET A 75 10.06 24.46 -12.82
CA MET A 75 11.25 24.29 -11.99
C MET A 75 11.75 22.85 -12.02
N ILE A 76 10.84 21.88 -11.91
CA ILE A 76 11.14 20.44 -12.00
C ILE A 76 11.75 20.12 -13.37
N LEU A 77 11.12 20.58 -14.46
CA LEU A 77 11.59 20.32 -15.83
C LEU A 77 12.97 20.93 -16.14
N LYS A 78 13.36 21.99 -15.45
CA LYS A 78 14.70 22.58 -15.58
C LYS A 78 15.78 21.73 -14.91
N ASN A 79 15.43 20.92 -13.93
CA ASN A 79 16.40 20.07 -13.22
C ASN A 79 16.33 18.62 -13.72
N LYS A 80 17.24 18.28 -14.62
CA LYS A 80 17.30 16.92 -15.23
C LYS A 80 17.34 15.79 -14.18
N SER A 81 18.05 15.96 -13.08
CA SER A 81 18.14 14.94 -12.03
C SER A 81 16.78 14.70 -11.37
N VAL A 82 15.99 15.75 -11.14
CA VAL A 82 14.64 15.63 -10.58
C VAL A 82 13.70 14.97 -11.57
N VAL A 83 13.79 15.30 -12.86
CA VAL A 83 12.97 14.68 -13.92
C VAL A 83 13.26 13.19 -14.00
N PHE A 84 14.54 12.78 -14.05
CA PHE A 84 14.91 11.36 -14.06
C PHE A 84 14.44 10.62 -12.81
N PHE A 85 14.52 11.25 -11.63
CA PHE A 85 14.02 10.69 -10.40
C PHE A 85 12.51 10.46 -10.45
N ILE A 86 11.73 11.44 -10.91
CA ILE A 86 10.26 11.34 -11.02
C ILE A 86 9.86 10.24 -11.99
N ILE A 87 10.52 10.16 -13.16
CA ILE A 87 10.27 9.11 -14.15
C ILE A 87 10.59 7.72 -13.57
N ALA A 88 11.75 7.57 -12.94
CA ALA A 88 12.14 6.31 -12.31
C ALA A 88 11.17 5.92 -11.19
N TYR A 89 10.74 6.87 -10.38
CA TYR A 89 9.77 6.66 -9.30
C TYR A 89 8.40 6.24 -9.87
N PHE A 90 7.95 6.87 -10.94
CA PHE A 90 6.70 6.52 -11.61
C PHE A 90 6.70 5.05 -12.06
N PHE A 91 7.72 4.61 -12.83
CA PHE A 91 7.83 3.23 -13.26
C PHE A 91 7.97 2.25 -12.11
N TYR A 92 8.67 2.64 -11.06
CA TYR A 92 8.85 1.82 -9.88
C TYR A 92 7.52 1.59 -9.13
N ILE A 93 6.77 2.65 -8.84
CA ILE A 93 5.46 2.54 -8.15
C ILE A 93 4.45 1.78 -9.00
N ASP A 94 4.43 2.02 -10.31
CA ASP A 94 3.55 1.31 -11.24
C ASP A 94 3.87 -0.20 -11.27
N GLY A 95 5.16 -0.55 -11.34
CA GLY A 95 5.59 -1.95 -11.27
C GLY A 95 5.20 -2.64 -9.97
N VAL A 96 5.41 -2.00 -8.83
CA VAL A 96 5.00 -2.52 -7.51
C VAL A 96 3.48 -2.69 -7.43
N GLY A 97 2.72 -1.69 -7.86
CA GLY A 97 1.25 -1.73 -7.91
C GLY A 97 0.75 -2.87 -8.79
N THR A 98 1.34 -3.06 -9.95
CA THR A 98 1.00 -4.15 -10.89
C THR A 98 1.23 -5.51 -10.24
N ILE A 99 2.36 -5.75 -9.58
CA ILE A 99 2.64 -7.01 -8.90
C ILE A 99 1.57 -7.30 -7.83
N ILE A 100 1.22 -6.31 -7.01
CA ILE A 100 0.24 -6.48 -5.94
C ILE A 100 -1.16 -6.79 -6.52
N HIS A 101 -1.59 -6.05 -7.54
CA HIS A 101 -2.90 -6.25 -8.16
C HIS A 101 -2.97 -7.54 -8.96
N MET A 102 -1.93 -7.88 -9.72
CA MET A 102 -1.91 -9.11 -10.51
C MET A 102 -1.74 -10.37 -9.66
N ALA A 103 -1.14 -10.28 -8.47
CA ALA A 103 -1.01 -11.44 -7.58
C ALA A 103 -2.39 -12.02 -7.19
N THR A 104 -3.40 -11.18 -6.97
CA THR A 104 -4.76 -11.64 -6.66
C THR A 104 -5.43 -12.31 -7.85
N VAL A 105 -5.30 -11.74 -9.04
CA VAL A 105 -5.84 -12.31 -10.30
C VAL A 105 -5.16 -13.63 -10.63
N PHE A 106 -3.83 -13.71 -10.44
CA PHE A 106 -3.07 -14.91 -10.66
C PHE A 106 -3.42 -16.02 -9.66
N GLY A 107 -3.63 -15.67 -8.39
CA GLY A 107 -4.10 -16.61 -7.37
C GLY A 107 -5.46 -17.22 -7.72
N ASP A 108 -6.39 -16.42 -8.19
CA ASP A 108 -7.70 -16.87 -8.66
C ASP A 108 -7.56 -17.83 -9.87
N SER A 109 -6.68 -17.52 -10.82
CA SER A 109 -6.40 -18.38 -11.97
C SER A 109 -5.74 -19.73 -11.59
N CYS A 110 -5.06 -19.79 -10.45
CA CYS A 110 -4.51 -21.03 -9.88
C CYS A 110 -5.54 -21.83 -9.06
N GLY A 111 -6.79 -21.38 -9.00
CA GLY A 111 -7.88 -22.06 -8.30
C GLY A 111 -7.89 -21.82 -6.78
N LEU A 112 -7.17 -20.80 -6.30
CA LEU A 112 -7.22 -20.38 -4.91
C LEU A 112 -8.54 -19.67 -4.62
N GLY A 113 -9.24 -20.07 -3.57
CA GLY A 113 -10.47 -19.42 -3.15
C GLY A 113 -10.24 -17.98 -2.66
N SER A 114 -11.29 -17.17 -2.69
CA SER A 114 -11.22 -15.78 -2.19
C SER A 114 -10.72 -15.69 -0.74
N MET A 115 -11.02 -16.69 0.09
CA MET A 115 -10.54 -16.78 1.48
C MET A 115 -9.03 -17.00 1.54
N ASP A 116 -8.49 -17.89 0.70
CA ASP A 116 -7.04 -18.16 0.66
C ASP A 116 -6.29 -16.89 0.26
N MET A 117 -6.81 -16.13 -0.71
CA MET A 117 -6.24 -14.87 -1.14
C MET A 117 -6.29 -13.79 -0.05
N MET A 118 -7.36 -13.74 0.75
CA MET A 118 -7.44 -12.83 1.90
C MET A 118 -6.41 -13.19 2.99
N VAL A 119 -6.19 -14.49 3.24
CA VAL A 119 -5.13 -14.95 4.16
C VAL A 119 -3.75 -14.57 3.65
N VAL A 120 -3.48 -14.76 2.36
CA VAL A 120 -2.23 -14.33 1.72
C VAL A 120 -1.99 -12.82 1.91
N LEU A 121 -3.01 -11.99 1.66
CA LEU A 121 -2.92 -10.54 1.87
C LEU A 121 -2.67 -10.18 3.34
N LEU A 122 -3.29 -10.91 4.28
CA LEU A 122 -3.07 -10.72 5.71
C LEU A 122 -1.61 -11.02 6.09
N VAL A 123 -1.05 -12.10 5.57
CA VAL A 123 0.37 -12.48 5.79
C VAL A 123 1.28 -11.37 5.28
N VAL A 124 1.03 -10.84 4.07
CA VAL A 124 1.79 -9.69 3.53
C VAL A 124 1.79 -8.52 4.52
N GLN A 125 0.63 -8.16 5.07
CA GLN A 125 0.51 -7.01 5.99
C GLN A 125 1.20 -7.25 7.33
N ILE A 126 1.12 -8.47 7.88
CA ILE A 126 1.79 -8.82 9.13
C ILE A 126 3.31 -8.78 8.96
N VAL A 127 3.82 -9.30 7.84
CA VAL A 127 5.25 -9.30 7.54
C VAL A 127 5.74 -7.88 7.22
N ALA A 128 4.98 -7.08 6.47
CA ALA A 128 5.38 -5.73 6.09
C ALA A 128 5.60 -4.82 7.31
N PHE A 129 4.84 -5.00 8.39
CA PHE A 129 4.94 -4.14 9.57
C PHE A 129 6.33 -4.15 10.25
N PRO A 130 6.91 -5.31 10.66
CA PRO A 130 8.24 -5.33 11.25
C PRO A 130 9.33 -4.92 10.24
N PHE A 131 9.16 -5.27 8.98
CA PHE A 131 10.13 -4.89 7.94
C PHE A 131 10.10 -3.39 7.66
N ALA A 132 8.95 -2.69 7.74
CA ALA A 132 8.91 -1.24 7.64
C ALA A 132 9.77 -0.56 8.72
N ILE A 133 9.71 -1.05 9.97
CA ILE A 133 10.54 -0.53 11.05
C ILE A 133 12.03 -0.84 10.80
N LEU A 134 12.32 -2.06 10.34
CA LEU A 134 13.67 -2.49 10.04
C LEU A 134 14.30 -1.66 8.93
N TYR A 135 13.60 -1.49 7.81
CA TYR A 135 14.04 -0.66 6.68
C TYR A 135 14.22 0.81 7.08
N GLY A 136 13.34 1.36 7.91
CA GLY A 136 13.49 2.72 8.45
C GLY A 136 14.84 2.88 9.19
N LYS A 137 15.14 1.97 10.10
CA LYS A 137 16.42 1.97 10.84
C LYS A 137 17.64 1.71 9.93
N LEU A 138 17.51 0.82 8.96
CA LEU A 138 18.60 0.56 8.01
C LEU A 138 18.82 1.74 7.06
N ALA A 139 17.76 2.47 6.68
CA ALA A 139 17.86 3.65 5.85
C ALA A 139 18.65 4.78 6.52
N GLU A 140 18.54 4.92 7.84
CA GLU A 140 19.38 5.84 8.62
C GLU A 140 20.87 5.47 8.54
N LYS A 141 21.19 4.17 8.51
CA LYS A 141 22.57 3.68 8.51
C LYS A 141 23.19 3.58 7.11
N PHE A 142 22.46 3.08 6.13
CA PHE A 142 22.97 2.78 4.79
C PHE A 142 22.52 3.78 3.72
N GLY A 143 21.62 4.70 4.08
CA GLY A 143 21.05 5.69 3.19
C GLY A 143 19.84 5.18 2.41
N SER A 144 18.88 6.07 2.17
CA SER A 144 17.60 5.76 1.49
C SER A 144 17.79 5.18 0.09
N ARG A 145 18.82 5.62 -0.64
CA ARG A 145 19.10 5.12 -2.00
C ARG A 145 19.41 3.62 -2.01
N THR A 146 20.22 3.15 -1.08
CA THR A 146 20.58 1.72 -0.95
C THR A 146 19.34 0.90 -0.60
N MET A 147 18.48 1.42 0.28
CA MET A 147 17.26 0.72 0.69
C MET A 147 16.26 0.58 -0.46
N ILE A 148 16.10 1.61 -1.29
CA ILE A 148 15.26 1.54 -2.50
C ILE A 148 15.80 0.48 -3.47
N LEU A 149 17.11 0.44 -3.69
CA LEU A 149 17.73 -0.56 -4.57
C LEU A 149 17.56 -2.00 -4.04
N THR A 150 17.66 -2.21 -2.74
CA THR A 150 17.39 -3.53 -2.12
C THR A 150 15.93 -3.91 -2.27
N GLY A 151 14.98 -2.97 -2.13
CA GLY A 151 13.57 -3.20 -2.40
C GLY A 151 13.31 -3.63 -3.85
N ILE A 152 13.89 -2.93 -4.82
CA ILE A 152 13.78 -3.28 -6.24
C ILE A 152 14.37 -4.66 -6.51
N ALA A 153 15.55 -4.97 -5.96
CA ALA A 153 16.17 -6.29 -6.10
C ALA A 153 15.26 -7.40 -5.52
N THR A 154 14.63 -7.16 -4.38
CA THR A 154 13.67 -8.11 -3.80
C THR A 154 12.47 -8.33 -4.71
N TYR A 155 11.92 -7.27 -5.33
CA TYR A 155 10.82 -7.43 -6.29
C TYR A 155 11.23 -8.20 -7.55
N ILE A 156 12.47 -8.04 -8.03
CA ILE A 156 12.99 -8.86 -9.13
C ILE A 156 13.00 -10.34 -8.72
N VAL A 157 13.45 -10.67 -7.50
CA VAL A 157 13.40 -12.03 -6.97
C VAL A 157 11.95 -12.54 -6.87
N VAL A 158 11.03 -11.71 -6.40
CA VAL A 158 9.59 -12.01 -6.35
C VAL A 158 9.08 -12.41 -7.75
N CYS A 159 9.43 -11.67 -8.80
CA CYS A 159 9.03 -12.00 -10.16
C CYS A 159 9.56 -13.37 -10.61
N PHE A 160 10.82 -13.69 -10.31
CA PHE A 160 11.38 -15.01 -10.63
C PHE A 160 10.71 -16.15 -9.89
N VAL A 161 10.39 -15.96 -8.62
CA VAL A 161 9.66 -16.96 -7.81
C VAL A 161 8.24 -17.13 -8.34
N ALA A 162 7.60 -16.05 -8.78
CA ALA A 162 6.26 -16.06 -9.33
C ALA A 162 6.10 -16.97 -10.56
N PHE A 163 7.14 -17.18 -11.36
CA PHE A 163 7.10 -18.11 -12.49
C PHE A 163 6.88 -19.58 -12.10
N ARG A 164 7.15 -19.96 -10.88
CA ARG A 164 7.03 -21.34 -10.38
C ARG A 164 5.85 -21.58 -9.45
N LEU A 165 4.98 -20.60 -9.31
CA LEU A 165 3.82 -20.71 -8.40
C LEU A 165 2.80 -21.71 -8.92
N SER A 166 2.44 -22.67 -8.09
CA SER A 166 1.40 -23.67 -8.39
C SER A 166 0.57 -24.06 -7.16
N THR A 167 1.07 -23.80 -5.97
CA THR A 167 0.40 -24.22 -4.73
C THR A 167 0.18 -23.06 -3.76
N LEU A 168 -0.76 -23.20 -2.83
CA LEU A 168 -0.99 -22.21 -1.76
C LEU A 168 0.28 -21.95 -0.93
N ARG A 169 1.13 -22.98 -0.74
CA ARG A 169 2.40 -22.84 -0.03
C ARG A 169 3.35 -21.87 -0.75
N ASP A 170 3.41 -21.97 -2.08
CA ASP A 170 4.25 -21.10 -2.88
C ASP A 170 3.75 -19.65 -2.81
N PHE A 171 2.42 -19.45 -2.78
CA PHE A 171 1.81 -18.14 -2.57
C PHE A 171 2.13 -17.55 -1.19
N LEU A 172 2.16 -18.36 -0.14
CA LEU A 172 2.55 -17.89 1.20
C LEU A 172 4.01 -17.49 1.26
N ILE A 173 4.90 -18.23 0.61
CA ILE A 173 6.33 -17.86 0.49
C ILE A 173 6.47 -16.54 -0.28
N LEU A 174 5.73 -16.41 -1.39
CA LEU A 174 5.70 -15.18 -2.16
C LEU A 174 5.17 -14.00 -1.32
N ALA A 175 4.12 -14.22 -0.52
CA ALA A 175 3.54 -13.22 0.38
C ALA A 175 4.56 -12.70 1.40
N VAL A 176 5.39 -13.59 1.96
CA VAL A 176 6.47 -13.20 2.86
C VAL A 176 7.50 -12.34 2.13
N LEU A 177 7.94 -12.74 0.93
CA LEU A 177 8.90 -11.97 0.13
C LEU A 177 8.33 -10.59 -0.26
N VAL A 178 7.08 -10.54 -0.73
CA VAL A 178 6.40 -9.28 -1.06
C VAL A 178 6.26 -8.41 0.19
N GLY A 179 5.88 -8.99 1.33
CA GLY A 179 5.76 -8.27 2.61
C GLY A 179 7.08 -7.64 3.04
N THR A 180 8.22 -8.35 2.87
CA THR A 180 9.54 -7.78 3.18
C THR A 180 9.87 -6.57 2.30
N ALA A 181 9.62 -6.67 1.00
CA ALA A 181 9.86 -5.59 0.05
C ALA A 181 8.90 -4.41 0.29
N GLN A 182 7.61 -4.68 0.49
CA GLN A 182 6.59 -3.67 0.72
C GLN A 182 6.84 -2.87 1.99
N GLY A 183 7.31 -3.51 3.07
CA GLY A 183 7.69 -2.82 4.30
C GLY A 183 8.85 -1.82 4.11
N GLY A 184 9.70 -2.04 3.10
CA GLY A 184 10.83 -1.15 2.80
C GLY A 184 10.51 -0.01 1.83
N ILE A 185 9.38 -0.10 1.14
CA ILE A 185 9.01 0.79 0.03
C ILE A 185 7.91 1.77 0.42
N GLN A 186 7.06 1.42 1.36
CA GLN A 186 6.02 2.27 1.96
C GLN A 186 6.54 3.06 3.15
#